data_b924c0e4a16888ca9b3638066cb1f849
#
_entry.id   b924c0e4a16888ca9b3638066cb1f849
#
_cell.length_a   1.000
_cell.length_b   1.000
_cell.length_c   1.000
_cell.angle_alpha   90.00
_cell.angle_beta   90.00
_cell.angle_gamma   90.00
#
_symmetry.space_group_name_H-M   'P 1'
#
loop_
_entity.id
_entity.type
_entity.pdbx_description
1 polymer ?
#
loop_
_entity_poly.entity_id
_entity_poly.type
_entity_poly.pdbx_seq_one_letter_code
_entity_poly.pdbx_strand_id
1 'polypeptide(L)'
;VICSGHVLMIKRRAEPGRGLWALPGGYVNANTDKTVLDAAIRELREETQIKVPAPVLRGSIVRGKVFDAIDRSPRGRIITHAFHIQLPDGELPRVKGSDDAEKARWVPIAEVRSDDCFEDHYEILSWAVGG
;
A
#
# COMPACT_ATOMS: atom_id res chain seq x y z
N VAL A 1 -2.68 0.52 -4.35
CA VAL A 1 -3.13 0.06 -5.68
C VAL A 1 -4.63 -0.13 -5.64
N ILE A 2 -5.32 0.47 -6.57
CA ILE A 2 -6.78 0.40 -6.69
C ILE A 2 -7.13 -0.22 -8.04
N CYS A 3 -8.09 -1.13 -8.04
CA CYS A 3 -8.60 -1.78 -9.25
C CYS A 3 -10.05 -2.18 -9.02
N SER A 4 -10.93 -1.81 -9.94
CA SER A 4 -12.34 -2.22 -9.93
C SER A 4 -13.03 -2.03 -8.57
N GLY A 5 -12.83 -0.88 -7.94
CA GLY A 5 -13.45 -0.57 -6.64
C GLY A 5 -12.84 -1.31 -5.45
N HIS A 6 -11.69 -1.95 -5.65
CA HIS A 6 -10.96 -2.65 -4.59
C HIS A 6 -9.61 -1.99 -4.35
N VAL A 7 -9.13 -2.08 -3.12
CA VAL A 7 -7.78 -1.63 -2.75
C VAL A 7 -6.97 -2.83 -2.29
N LEU A 8 -5.71 -2.87 -2.71
CA LEU A 8 -4.80 -3.94 -2.30
C LEU A 8 -4.26 -3.62 -0.91
N MET A 9 -4.47 -4.53 0.03
CA MET A 9 -4.02 -4.38 1.41
C MET A 9 -3.28 -5.62 1.89
N ILE A 10 -2.44 -5.43 2.88
CA ILE A 10 -1.76 -6.53 3.56
C ILE A 10 -2.19 -6.56 5.02
N LYS A 11 -2.13 -7.74 5.63
CA LYS A 11 -2.39 -7.90 7.06
C LYS A 11 -1.07 -7.95 7.80
N ARG A 12 -0.91 -7.08 8.78
CA ARG A 12 0.33 -7.02 9.56
C ARG A 12 0.50 -8.26 10.42
N ARG A 13 1.71 -8.82 10.41
CA ARG A 13 2.04 -10.03 11.16
C ARG A 13 2.87 -9.75 12.41
N ALA A 14 3.35 -8.52 12.58
CA ALA A 14 4.23 -8.14 13.68
C ALA A 14 3.74 -6.88 14.36
N GLU A 15 4.13 -6.72 15.61
CA GLU A 15 3.89 -5.49 16.34
C GLU A 15 4.80 -4.37 15.81
N PRO A 16 4.37 -3.10 15.85
CA PRO A 16 3.04 -2.65 16.28
C PRO A 16 1.97 -2.96 15.25
N GLY A 17 0.73 -3.14 15.69
CA GLY A 17 -0.41 -3.27 14.78
C GLY A 17 -0.65 -4.66 14.22
N ARG A 18 -0.18 -5.72 14.92
CA ARG A 18 -0.44 -7.09 14.48
C ARG A 18 -1.95 -7.31 14.27
N GLY A 19 -2.28 -7.88 13.11
CA GLY A 19 -3.66 -8.18 12.75
C GLY A 19 -4.40 -7.03 12.08
N LEU A 20 -3.82 -5.84 12.03
CA LEU A 20 -4.41 -4.71 11.33
C LEU A 20 -4.08 -4.75 9.84
N TRP A 21 -4.97 -4.19 9.04
CA TRP A 21 -4.74 -4.03 7.62
C TRP A 21 -3.90 -2.80 7.35
N ALA A 22 -3.00 -2.91 6.40
CA ALA A 22 -2.12 -1.83 6.00
C ALA A 22 -1.99 -1.78 4.49
N LEU A 23 -1.66 -0.59 3.98
CA LEU A 23 -1.26 -0.45 2.59
C LEU A 23 0.13 -1.04 2.41
N PRO A 24 0.43 -1.70 1.28
CA PRO A 24 1.76 -2.22 1.04
C PRO A 24 2.81 -1.11 1.05
N GLY A 25 3.94 -1.38 1.65
CA GLY A 25 5.04 -0.41 1.72
C GLY A 25 6.09 -0.83 2.72
N GLY A 26 7.16 -0.08 2.76
CA GLY A 26 8.26 -0.33 3.66
C GLY A 26 9.28 0.80 3.60
N TYR A 27 10.46 0.55 4.15
CA TYR A 27 11.51 1.54 4.21
C TYR A 27 12.35 1.54 2.93
N VAL A 28 12.84 2.74 2.56
CA VAL A 28 13.78 2.86 1.44
C VAL A 28 15.08 2.14 1.80
N ASN A 29 15.58 1.32 0.87
CA ASN A 29 16.87 0.69 0.99
C ASN A 29 17.88 1.52 0.19
N ALA A 30 18.73 2.26 0.87
CA ALA A 30 19.67 3.18 0.24
C ALA A 30 20.68 2.49 -0.68
N ASN A 31 20.90 1.19 -0.51
CA ASN A 31 21.84 0.44 -1.34
C ASN A 31 21.24 -0.04 -2.66
N THR A 32 19.93 -0.23 -2.72
CA THR A 32 19.27 -0.81 -3.89
C THR A 32 18.22 0.11 -4.53
N ASP A 33 17.59 0.96 -3.74
CA ASP A 33 16.53 1.84 -4.24
C ASP A 33 17.11 3.19 -4.66
N LYS A 34 16.92 3.56 -5.90
CA LYS A 34 17.42 4.84 -6.42
C LYS A 34 16.50 6.00 -6.07
N THR A 35 15.19 5.72 -5.95
CA THR A 35 14.18 6.73 -5.63
C THR A 35 13.18 6.15 -4.64
N VAL A 36 12.38 7.05 -4.04
CA VAL A 36 11.29 6.62 -3.16
C VAL A 36 10.26 5.79 -3.93
N LEU A 37 10.02 6.14 -5.19
CA LEU A 37 9.11 5.37 -6.04
C LEU A 37 9.65 3.95 -6.28
N ASP A 38 10.95 3.81 -6.52
CA ASP A 38 11.55 2.48 -6.67
C ASP A 38 11.33 1.64 -5.43
N ALA A 39 11.50 2.24 -4.24
CA ALA A 39 11.24 1.55 -2.99
C ALA A 39 9.78 1.11 -2.88
N ALA A 40 8.84 1.99 -3.23
CA ALA A 40 7.41 1.68 -3.16
C ALA A 40 7.05 0.52 -4.08
N ILE A 41 7.53 0.51 -5.31
CA ILE A 41 7.26 -0.56 -6.27
C ILE A 41 7.88 -1.87 -5.80
N ARG A 42 9.11 -1.83 -5.31
CA ARG A 42 9.81 -3.02 -4.80
C ARG A 42 9.04 -3.64 -3.63
N GLU A 43 8.69 -2.83 -2.62
CA GLU A 43 7.97 -3.31 -1.45
C GLU A 43 6.59 -3.86 -1.83
N LEU A 44 5.88 -3.18 -2.71
CA LEU A 44 4.59 -3.64 -3.20
C LEU A 44 4.70 -5.05 -3.78
N ARG A 45 5.69 -5.28 -4.64
CA ARG A 45 5.87 -6.57 -5.30
C ARG A 45 6.35 -7.65 -4.34
N GLU A 46 7.24 -7.31 -3.41
CA GLU A 46 7.72 -8.26 -2.41
C GLU A 46 6.61 -8.70 -1.47
N GLU A 47 5.81 -7.76 -0.99
CA GLU A 47 4.78 -8.06 -0.01
C GLU A 47 3.54 -8.71 -0.59
N THR A 48 3.16 -8.36 -1.81
CA THR A 48 1.90 -8.84 -2.40
C THR A 48 2.09 -9.82 -3.54
N GLN A 49 3.27 -9.85 -4.15
CA GLN A 49 3.56 -10.64 -5.36
C GLN A 49 2.52 -10.40 -6.46
N ILE A 50 2.06 -9.16 -6.57
CA ILE A 50 1.07 -8.79 -7.58
C ILE A 50 1.57 -9.14 -8.98
N LYS A 51 0.72 -9.79 -9.77
CA LYS A 51 1.07 -10.25 -11.12
C LYS A 51 0.88 -9.13 -12.15
N VAL A 52 1.54 -8.01 -11.90
CA VAL A 52 1.61 -6.86 -12.81
C VAL A 52 3.07 -6.45 -12.90
N PRO A 53 3.63 -6.33 -14.11
CA PRO A 53 5.03 -5.93 -14.25
C PRO A 53 5.31 -4.54 -13.68
N ALA A 54 6.52 -4.33 -13.17
CA ALA A 54 6.89 -3.04 -12.58
C ALA A 54 6.68 -1.86 -13.54
N PRO A 55 7.03 -1.93 -14.84
CA PRO A 55 6.77 -0.82 -15.75
C PRO A 55 5.29 -0.45 -15.86
N VAL A 56 4.40 -1.43 -15.80
CA VAL A 56 2.96 -1.19 -15.85
C VAL A 56 2.50 -0.49 -14.57
N LEU A 57 2.99 -0.95 -13.42
CA LEU A 57 2.69 -0.29 -12.14
C LEU A 57 3.15 1.17 -12.15
N ARG A 58 4.37 1.43 -12.63
CA ARG A 58 4.89 2.80 -12.74
C ARG A 58 4.04 3.65 -13.68
N GLY A 59 3.63 3.10 -14.80
CA GLY A 59 2.82 3.81 -15.78
C GLY A 59 1.38 4.04 -15.35
N SER A 60 0.94 3.40 -14.27
CA SER A 60 -0.42 3.49 -13.74
C SER A 60 -0.54 4.45 -12.56
N ILE A 61 0.53 5.16 -12.22
CA ILE A 61 0.50 6.13 -11.11
C ILE A 61 -0.32 7.35 -11.52
N VAL A 62 -1.33 7.67 -10.71
CA VAL A 62 -2.18 8.83 -10.92
C VAL A 62 -1.58 10.06 -10.22
N ARG A 63 -1.10 9.87 -9.00
CA ARG A 63 -0.53 10.96 -8.20
C ARG A 63 0.20 10.42 -6.98
N GLY A 64 0.94 11.30 -6.33
CA GLY A 64 1.65 11.01 -5.10
C GLY A 64 1.45 12.11 -4.06
N LYS A 65 1.68 11.79 -2.81
CA LYS A 65 1.60 12.74 -1.70
C LYS A 65 2.52 12.33 -0.58
N VAL A 66 3.10 13.32 0.10
CA VAL A 66 3.91 13.09 1.30
C VAL A 66 3.04 13.33 2.53
N PHE A 67 3.01 12.34 3.42
CA PHE A 67 2.34 12.42 4.72
C PHE A 67 3.42 12.59 5.78
N ASP A 68 3.53 13.77 6.34
CA ASP A 68 4.63 14.16 7.20
C ASP A 68 4.23 14.85 8.51
N ALA A 69 2.97 14.77 8.91
CA ALA A 69 2.53 15.32 10.19
C ALA A 69 3.34 14.68 11.33
N ILE A 70 3.73 15.49 12.30
CA ILE A 70 4.64 15.06 13.37
C ILE A 70 4.02 13.95 14.22
N ASP A 71 2.73 14.00 14.46
CA ASP A 71 2.01 13.11 15.37
C ASP A 71 1.24 11.99 14.68
N ARG A 72 1.50 11.74 13.39
CA ARG A 72 0.74 10.74 12.64
C ARG A 72 1.04 9.29 13.05
N SER A 73 2.15 9.04 13.73
CA SER A 73 2.54 7.72 14.20
C SER A 73 3.06 7.78 15.62
N PRO A 74 2.61 6.85 16.50
CA PRO A 74 3.15 6.76 17.87
C PRO A 74 4.61 6.30 17.92
N ARG A 75 5.16 5.81 16.81
CA ARG A 75 6.55 5.36 16.73
C ARG A 75 7.54 6.52 16.60
N GLY A 76 7.05 7.78 16.58
CA GLY A 76 7.85 8.96 16.38
C GLY A 76 7.61 9.58 15.02
N ARG A 77 8.53 10.44 14.57
CA ARG A 77 8.36 11.11 13.28
C ARG A 77 8.64 10.17 12.14
N ILE A 78 7.58 9.80 11.43
CA ILE A 78 7.67 8.95 10.23
C ILE A 78 7.08 9.73 9.06
N ILE A 79 7.86 9.80 7.98
CA ILE A 79 7.44 10.44 6.73
C ILE A 79 7.10 9.34 5.74
N THR A 80 5.89 9.39 5.18
CA THR A 80 5.43 8.42 4.19
C THR A 80 5.20 9.11 2.86
N HIS A 81 5.83 8.55 1.82
CA HIS A 81 5.53 8.93 0.42
C HIS A 81 4.51 7.93 -0.11
N ALA A 82 3.29 8.39 -0.35
CA ALA A 82 2.21 7.55 -0.86
C ALA A 82 2.02 7.77 -2.35
N PHE A 83 1.77 6.68 -3.07
CA PHE A 83 1.50 6.71 -4.51
C PHE A 83 0.18 6.03 -4.79
N HIS A 84 -0.70 6.70 -5.52
CA HIS A 84 -1.95 6.12 -5.98
C HIS A 84 -1.71 5.48 -7.34
N ILE A 85 -1.73 4.15 -7.37
CA ILE A 85 -1.64 3.37 -8.60
C ILE A 85 -3.05 2.91 -8.94
N GLN A 86 -3.56 3.34 -10.09
CA GLN A 86 -4.91 3.00 -10.55
C GLN A 86 -4.81 2.07 -11.74
N LEU A 87 -5.20 0.82 -11.56
CA LEU A 87 -5.25 -0.15 -12.64
C LEU A 87 -6.59 -0.06 -13.38
N PRO A 88 -6.63 -0.42 -14.67
CA PRO A 88 -7.87 -0.45 -15.43
C PRO A 88 -8.91 -1.39 -14.77
N ASP A 89 -10.19 -1.05 -14.90
CA ASP A 89 -11.26 -1.90 -14.43
C ASP A 89 -11.22 -3.24 -15.16
N GLY A 90 -11.61 -4.29 -14.44
CA GLY A 90 -11.61 -5.62 -14.99
C GLY A 90 -11.28 -6.64 -13.92
N GLU A 91 -10.70 -7.76 -14.34
CA GLU A 91 -10.29 -8.82 -13.43
C GLU A 91 -9.19 -8.33 -12.49
N LEU A 92 -9.33 -8.62 -11.20
CA LEU A 92 -8.32 -8.25 -10.21
C LEU A 92 -7.05 -9.08 -10.44
N PRO A 93 -5.88 -8.42 -10.55
CA PRO A 93 -4.62 -9.15 -10.70
C PRO A 93 -4.38 -10.10 -9.52
N ARG A 94 -3.74 -11.23 -9.81
CA ARG A 94 -3.38 -12.18 -8.77
C ARG A 94 -2.40 -11.57 -7.79
N VAL A 95 -2.60 -11.86 -6.50
CA VAL A 95 -1.70 -11.47 -5.43
C VAL A 95 -1.49 -12.66 -4.51
N LYS A 96 -0.39 -12.61 -3.75
CA LYS A 96 -0.06 -13.64 -2.78
C LYS A 96 0.84 -13.03 -1.71
N GLY A 97 0.49 -13.19 -0.45
CA GLY A 97 1.37 -12.79 0.64
C GLY A 97 2.64 -13.64 0.66
N SER A 98 3.74 -13.11 1.19
CA SER A 98 5.06 -13.73 1.08
C SER A 98 5.12 -15.15 1.64
N ASP A 99 4.53 -15.44 2.79
CA ASP A 99 4.54 -16.77 3.38
C ASP A 99 3.14 -17.25 3.76
N ASP A 100 2.13 -16.45 3.43
CA ASP A 100 0.76 -16.68 3.86
C ASP A 100 -0.17 -16.10 2.80
N ALA A 101 -1.01 -16.93 2.21
CA ALA A 101 -1.93 -16.53 1.17
C ALA A 101 -2.93 -15.47 1.63
N GLU A 102 -3.14 -15.33 2.94
CA GLU A 102 -4.05 -14.33 3.49
C GLU A 102 -3.38 -12.97 3.71
N LYS A 103 -2.08 -12.90 3.58
CA LYS A 103 -1.33 -11.68 3.87
C LYS A 103 -1.68 -10.51 2.95
N ALA A 104 -1.91 -10.78 1.68
CA ALA A 104 -2.30 -9.76 0.71
C ALA A 104 -3.69 -10.07 0.18
N ARG A 105 -4.54 -9.05 0.09
CA ARG A 105 -5.93 -9.21 -0.35
C ARG A 105 -6.45 -7.95 -1.02
N TRP A 106 -7.24 -8.14 -2.05
CA TRP A 106 -8.05 -7.07 -2.61
C TRP A 106 -9.30 -6.91 -1.75
N VAL A 107 -9.45 -5.73 -1.15
CA VAL A 107 -10.58 -5.43 -0.26
C VAL A 107 -11.49 -4.42 -0.94
N PRO A 108 -12.81 -4.67 -1.02
CA PRO A 108 -13.73 -3.66 -1.53
C PRO A 108 -13.55 -2.35 -0.74
N ILE A 109 -13.37 -1.25 -1.44
CA ILE A 109 -13.11 0.04 -0.77
C ILE A 109 -14.23 0.38 0.21
N ALA A 110 -15.48 0.08 -0.15
CA ALA A 110 -16.63 0.34 0.70
C ALA A 110 -16.63 -0.44 2.01
N GLU A 111 -15.84 -1.52 2.10
CA GLU A 111 -15.76 -2.35 3.30
C GLU A 111 -14.56 -2.03 4.19
N VAL A 112 -13.67 -1.14 3.76
CA VAL A 112 -12.51 -0.74 4.58
C VAL A 112 -12.97 0.16 5.71
N ARG A 113 -12.55 -0.17 6.93
CA ARG A 113 -12.90 0.57 8.14
C ARG A 113 -11.63 1.10 8.80
N SER A 114 -11.70 2.35 9.28
CA SER A 114 -10.53 2.96 9.92
C SER A 114 -10.04 2.18 11.14
N ASP A 115 -10.97 1.57 11.89
CA ASP A 115 -10.62 0.80 13.09
C ASP A 115 -9.81 -0.46 12.78
N ASP A 116 -9.90 -0.97 11.57
CA ASP A 116 -9.19 -2.17 11.14
C ASP A 116 -7.86 -1.86 10.47
N CYS A 117 -7.53 -0.57 10.30
CA CYS A 117 -6.33 -0.14 9.60
C CYS A 117 -5.22 0.29 10.53
N PHE A 118 -3.99 0.02 10.09
CA PHE A 118 -2.79 0.40 10.81
C PHE A 118 -2.57 1.91 10.74
N GLU A 119 -2.31 2.56 11.86
CA GLU A 119 -1.99 3.99 11.94
C GLU A 119 -2.97 4.85 11.11
N ASP A 120 -2.46 5.69 10.22
CA ASP A 120 -3.27 6.58 9.38
C ASP A 120 -3.50 6.04 7.96
N HIS A 121 -3.34 4.74 7.75
CA HIS A 121 -3.49 4.17 6.40
C HIS A 121 -4.89 4.35 5.83
N TYR A 122 -5.92 4.41 6.67
CA TYR A 122 -7.27 4.74 6.20
C TYR A 122 -7.33 6.15 5.61
N GLU A 123 -6.62 7.09 6.21
CA GLU A 123 -6.58 8.47 5.72
C GLU A 123 -5.83 8.56 4.40
N ILE A 124 -4.76 7.77 4.24
CA ILE A 124 -4.03 7.69 2.98
C ILE A 124 -4.95 7.14 1.88
N LEU A 125 -5.69 6.08 2.19
CA LEU A 125 -6.67 5.54 1.24
C LEU A 125 -7.75 6.58 0.89
N SER A 126 -8.27 7.28 1.88
CA SER A 126 -9.27 8.32 1.67
C SER A 126 -8.76 9.42 0.74
N TRP A 127 -7.51 9.82 0.90
CA TRP A 127 -6.88 10.75 -0.03
C TRP A 127 -6.88 10.19 -1.46
N ALA A 128 -6.50 8.91 -1.62
CA ALA A 128 -6.41 8.31 -2.95
C ALA A 128 -7.76 8.26 -3.66
N VAL A 129 -8.84 7.93 -2.94
CA VAL A 129 -10.18 7.76 -3.55
C VAL A 129 -11.00 9.03 -3.56
N GLY A 130 -10.81 9.89 -2.59
CA GLY A 130 -11.63 11.09 -2.44
C GLY A 130 -11.02 12.33 -3.06
N GLY A 131 -9.78 12.20 -3.39
CA GLY A 131 -9.02 13.16 -4.04
C GLY A 131 -8.79 14.44 -3.68
#